data_8008b3b28561878cc2f5f1e6d5258d6a
#
_entry.id   8008b3b28561878cc2f5f1e6d5258d6a
#
_cell.length_a   1.000
_cell.length_b   1.000
_cell.length_c   1.000
_cell.angle_alpha   90.00
_cell.angle_beta   90.00
_cell.angle_gamma   90.00
#
_symmetry.space_group_name_H-M   'P 1'
#
loop_
_entity.id
_entity.type
_entity.pdbx_description
1 polymer ?
#
loop_
_entity_poly.entity_id
_entity_poly.type
_entity_poly.pdbx_seq_one_letter_code
_entity_poly.pdbx_strand_id
1 'polypeptide(L)'
;MANLKVTENEATILASIPKHNVDFNARVMQSVSVDYERNMIYWTQQYSGKKMTDAGAGESYNITRTDLKGKYIDQMWCLNGGHGTNIALDYDVASKKMYIWSAYKINNKWEVVRYPYESNKILKGTESSFFISKVESGSYNRISGDLKNDMLVFHSGGDPKTFNIRIVRASSVREGKLEVLYKVKATEANDAYVYQGCALDFPYLYTSSGTGGGEEPKQLTCVDVVTGKRVYQTTFKFNTKAMQPTESNFAEPENVCVYYKNNKKHIVVGYALGGAGNRMNRAFDLVENNSEDVETEIESLRNLILNRKRTEVIFDQSTKGDLTTTFKLRETLNNFDMVQVVLESGGGYTTASKLVSPKLFEASKSFIFASSNIGDTSGTNVDMYEYAANFNDDLTSFKNDRAVKIEVSNNGKTRSNITNMGIKKIYGIVL
;
A
#
# COMPACT_ATOMS: atom_id res chain seq x y z
N MET A 1 1.65 -20.52 7.81
CA MET A 1 1.71 -19.11 8.29
C MET A 1 3.01 -18.97 9.04
N ALA A 2 3.97 -18.25 8.45
CA ALA A 2 5.25 -18.01 9.10
C ALA A 2 5.03 -17.24 10.40
N ASN A 3 5.47 -17.79 11.51
CA ASN A 3 5.49 -17.11 12.80
C ASN A 3 6.72 -16.19 12.81
N LEU A 4 6.57 -15.01 12.24
CA LEU A 4 7.55 -13.94 12.33
C LEU A 4 7.66 -13.50 13.80
N LYS A 5 8.46 -14.19 14.58
CA LYS A 5 8.75 -13.82 15.96
C LYS A 5 10.05 -13.06 16.01
N VAL A 6 9.93 -11.77 16.15
CA VAL A 6 11.06 -10.92 16.49
C VAL A 6 11.17 -10.92 18.02
N THR A 7 12.32 -11.29 18.54
CA THR A 7 12.55 -11.33 19.99
C THR A 7 13.46 -10.21 20.43
N GLU A 8 13.27 -9.72 21.65
CA GLU A 8 14.11 -8.66 22.26
C GLU A 8 15.60 -9.05 22.29
N ASN A 9 15.89 -10.33 22.50
CA ASN A 9 17.26 -10.83 22.60
C ASN A 9 18.06 -10.73 21.29
N GLU A 10 17.39 -10.52 20.19
CA GLU A 10 17.99 -10.39 18.86
C GLU A 10 18.15 -8.93 18.40
N ALA A 11 17.65 -8.00 19.21
CA ALA A 11 17.74 -6.59 18.92
C ALA A 11 19.20 -6.10 19.05
N THR A 12 19.67 -5.42 18.02
CA THR A 12 20.96 -4.74 18.04
C THR A 12 20.77 -3.23 17.95
N ILE A 13 21.70 -2.46 18.47
CA ILE A 13 21.65 -1.00 18.32
C ILE A 13 22.13 -0.67 16.90
N LEU A 14 21.22 -0.22 16.03
CA LEU A 14 21.56 0.27 14.71
C LEU A 14 22.31 1.59 14.80
N ALA A 15 21.71 2.56 15.48
CA ALA A 15 22.29 3.89 15.66
C ALA A 15 21.76 4.56 16.92
N SER A 16 22.51 5.55 17.40
CA SER A 16 22.12 6.40 18.52
C SER A 16 22.44 7.85 18.22
N ILE A 17 21.53 8.75 18.56
CA ILE A 17 21.79 10.19 18.52
C ILE A 17 21.44 10.83 19.85
N PRO A 18 22.16 11.88 20.26
CA PRO A 18 21.83 12.61 21.48
C PRO A 18 20.49 13.34 21.36
N LYS A 19 19.91 13.69 22.48
CA LYS A 19 18.66 14.43 22.59
C LYS A 19 18.66 15.76 21.83
N HIS A 20 19.81 16.45 21.79
CA HIS A 20 19.90 17.77 21.20
C HIS A 20 20.96 17.80 20.11
N ASN A 21 20.67 18.54 19.11
CA ASN A 21 21.61 18.86 18.06
C ASN A 21 22.13 20.31 18.25
N VAL A 22 23.31 20.55 17.76
CA VAL A 22 24.29 21.59 18.10
C VAL A 22 23.74 23.00 18.27
N ASP A 23 22.66 23.39 17.61
CA ASP A 23 22.17 24.78 17.64
C ASP A 23 20.72 24.94 18.12
N PHE A 24 20.01 23.87 18.32
CA PHE A 24 18.60 23.91 18.70
C PHE A 24 18.32 22.83 19.74
N ASN A 25 17.57 23.15 20.77
CA ASN A 25 17.14 22.20 21.80
C ASN A 25 16.16 21.15 21.23
N ALA A 26 16.62 20.38 20.22
CA ALA A 26 15.86 19.23 19.76
C ALA A 26 15.68 18.27 20.92
N ARG A 27 14.46 17.87 21.17
CA ARG A 27 14.10 17.06 22.32
C ARG A 27 14.04 15.59 21.95
N VAL A 28 13.01 14.97 22.39
CA VAL A 28 12.76 13.55 22.22
C VAL A 28 12.51 13.24 20.76
N MET A 29 13.05 12.13 20.27
CA MET A 29 12.70 11.58 18.98
C MET A 29 11.19 11.29 18.91
N GLN A 30 10.62 11.52 17.76
CA GLN A 30 9.22 11.23 17.49
C GLN A 30 9.06 10.23 16.35
N SER A 31 10.08 10.07 15.52
CA SER A 31 10.12 9.01 14.52
C SER A 31 11.54 8.75 14.02
N VAL A 32 11.72 7.57 13.43
CA VAL A 32 12.94 7.18 12.72
C VAL A 32 12.53 6.50 11.42
N SER A 33 13.25 6.81 10.32
CA SER A 33 13.08 6.15 9.04
C SER A 33 14.44 5.90 8.40
N VAL A 34 14.64 4.69 7.87
CA VAL A 34 15.92 4.25 7.31
C VAL A 34 15.83 4.21 5.79
N ASP A 35 16.72 4.93 5.13
CA ASP A 35 17.03 4.79 3.71
C ASP A 35 18.36 4.05 3.58
N TYR A 36 18.27 2.73 3.58
CA TYR A 36 19.46 1.88 3.54
C TYR A 36 20.21 2.02 2.21
N GLU A 37 19.50 2.18 1.10
CA GLU A 37 20.10 2.31 -0.23
C GLU A 37 21.02 3.54 -0.35
N ARG A 38 20.70 4.61 0.38
CA ARG A 38 21.48 5.87 0.38
C ARG A 38 22.32 6.04 1.63
N ASN A 39 22.39 5.00 2.48
CA ASN A 39 23.17 5.00 3.70
C ASN A 39 22.78 6.14 4.67
N MET A 40 21.47 6.35 4.85
CA MET A 40 20.91 7.46 5.61
C MET A 40 19.87 7.01 6.62
N ILE A 41 19.82 7.69 7.77
CA ILE A 41 18.71 7.62 8.71
C ILE A 41 18.15 9.04 8.90
N TYR A 42 16.83 9.14 8.89
CA TYR A 42 16.07 10.37 9.13
C TYR A 42 15.37 10.25 10.49
N TRP A 43 15.68 11.18 11.38
CA TRP A 43 15.15 11.24 12.74
C TRP A 43 14.31 12.48 12.89
N THR A 44 13.04 12.35 13.24
CA THR A 44 12.26 13.51 13.67
C THR A 44 12.43 13.68 15.17
N GLN A 45 12.66 14.90 15.59
CA GLN A 45 12.81 15.25 17.01
C GLN A 45 11.93 16.46 17.31
N GLN A 46 11.15 16.37 18.36
CA GLN A 46 10.34 17.49 18.80
C GLN A 46 11.25 18.67 19.15
N TYR A 47 10.85 19.81 18.71
CA TYR A 47 11.55 21.05 18.93
C TYR A 47 10.68 22.02 19.72
N SER A 48 11.19 22.54 20.85
CA SER A 48 10.55 23.63 21.59
C SER A 48 11.49 24.83 21.59
N GLY A 49 11.48 25.56 20.48
CA GLY A 49 12.45 26.64 20.33
C GLY A 49 11.95 27.96 20.82
N LYS A 50 12.52 28.44 21.90
CA LYS A 50 12.50 29.85 22.26
C LYS A 50 13.43 30.71 21.39
N LYS A 51 14.21 30.14 20.48
CA LYS A 51 15.23 30.84 19.67
C LYS A 51 14.82 31.07 18.21
N MET A 52 13.73 30.49 17.71
CA MET A 52 13.18 30.91 16.43
C MET A 52 12.10 31.96 16.69
N THR A 53 12.47 33.18 16.54
CA THR A 53 11.62 34.36 16.76
C THR A 53 10.33 34.39 15.95
N ASP A 54 10.24 33.52 14.93
CA ASP A 54 9.07 33.37 14.06
C ASP A 54 8.23 32.14 14.38
N ALA A 55 8.66 31.25 15.28
CA ALA A 55 7.85 30.18 15.77
C ALA A 55 6.83 30.77 16.75
N GLY A 56 5.63 30.99 16.32
CA GLY A 56 4.49 31.21 17.21
C GLY A 56 4.43 30.09 18.26
N ALA A 57 3.49 30.12 19.19
CA ALA A 57 3.35 29.16 20.28
C ALA A 57 3.07 27.69 19.85
N GLY A 58 3.25 27.33 18.55
CA GLY A 58 2.98 26.02 18.02
C GLY A 58 4.13 25.02 18.20
N GLU A 59 3.80 23.76 18.24
CA GLU A 59 4.77 22.66 18.23
C GLU A 59 5.52 22.61 16.90
N SER A 60 6.81 22.42 16.97
CA SER A 60 7.72 22.30 15.84
C SER A 60 8.59 21.06 15.97
N TYR A 61 9.12 20.58 14.86
CA TYR A 61 10.06 19.47 14.85
C TYR A 61 11.20 19.72 13.87
N ASN A 62 12.31 19.07 14.08
CA ASN A 62 13.39 18.99 13.12
C ASN A 62 13.48 17.58 12.54
N ILE A 63 14.03 17.47 11.37
CA ILE A 63 14.42 16.21 10.75
C ILE A 63 15.95 16.22 10.70
N THR A 64 16.57 15.42 11.55
CA THR A 64 18.02 15.20 11.56
C THR A 64 18.34 14.05 10.63
N ARG A 65 19.34 14.24 9.76
CA ARG A 65 19.86 13.19 8.91
C ARG A 65 21.22 12.73 9.41
N THR A 66 21.38 11.42 9.52
CA THR A 66 22.64 10.77 9.89
C THR A 66 23.01 9.70 8.89
N ASP A 67 24.25 9.22 8.93
CA ASP A 67 24.59 7.94 8.32
C ASP A 67 23.98 6.76 9.11
N LEU A 68 24.16 5.54 8.63
CA LEU A 68 23.65 4.32 9.30
C LEU A 68 24.33 4.03 10.65
N LYS A 69 25.41 4.73 10.99
CA LYS A 69 26.10 4.62 12.28
C LYS A 69 25.69 5.73 13.26
N GLY A 70 24.77 6.61 12.88
CA GLY A 70 24.33 7.73 13.70
C GLY A 70 25.22 8.97 13.63
N LYS A 71 26.22 9.00 12.72
CA LYS A 71 27.03 10.20 12.52
C LYS A 71 26.20 11.28 11.82
N TYR A 72 26.11 12.44 12.46
CA TYR A 72 25.39 13.60 11.95
C TYR A 72 25.86 14.04 10.56
N ILE A 73 24.93 14.34 9.69
CA ILE A 73 25.19 14.89 8.35
C ILE A 73 24.63 16.31 8.26
N ASP A 74 23.32 16.47 8.43
CA ASP A 74 22.61 17.75 8.36
C ASP A 74 21.21 17.63 8.98
N GLN A 75 20.45 18.71 8.91
CA GLN A 75 19.07 18.74 9.40
C GLN A 75 18.23 19.77 8.65
N MET A 76 16.90 19.65 8.77
CA MET A 76 15.95 20.71 8.41
C MET A 76 14.95 20.90 9.55
N TRP A 77 14.31 22.08 9.57
CA TRP A 77 13.33 22.43 10.61
C TRP A 77 11.96 22.64 10.02
N CYS A 78 10.94 22.11 10.69
CA CYS A 78 9.54 22.18 10.33
C CYS A 78 8.79 23.01 11.37
N LEU A 79 8.66 24.31 11.10
CA LEU A 79 8.07 25.26 12.06
C LEU A 79 6.56 25.13 12.12
N ASN A 80 6.03 25.06 13.33
CA ASN A 80 4.60 24.90 13.62
C ASN A 80 3.99 23.66 12.93
N GLY A 81 4.84 22.71 12.53
CA GLY A 81 4.43 21.49 11.82
C GLY A 81 3.75 20.46 12.72
N GLY A 82 3.67 20.70 14.02
CA GLY A 82 3.17 19.75 14.99
C GLY A 82 4.27 18.89 15.60
N HIS A 83 3.93 17.67 15.98
CA HIS A 83 4.78 16.80 16.80
C HIS A 83 5.86 16.05 15.99
N GLY A 84 5.69 15.90 14.69
CA GLY A 84 6.63 15.16 13.83
C GLY A 84 6.55 13.64 13.99
N THR A 85 5.41 13.13 14.45
CA THR A 85 5.16 11.70 14.59
C THR A 85 4.96 11.05 13.23
N ASN A 86 5.75 10.05 12.93
CA ASN A 86 5.78 9.32 11.65
C ASN A 86 6.07 10.18 10.41
N ILE A 87 7.01 9.71 9.64
CA ILE A 87 7.28 10.20 8.28
C ILE A 87 7.43 9.02 7.32
N ALA A 88 7.06 9.21 6.05
CA ALA A 88 7.42 8.28 4.98
C ALA A 88 8.42 8.94 4.04
N LEU A 89 9.47 8.18 3.68
CA LEU A 89 10.49 8.60 2.74
C LEU A 89 10.04 8.28 1.31
N ASP A 90 10.12 9.26 0.42
CA ASP A 90 9.70 9.16 -0.98
C ASP A 90 10.82 9.69 -1.88
N TYR A 91 11.72 8.80 -2.27
CA TYR A 91 12.82 9.19 -3.17
C TYR A 91 12.34 9.24 -4.62
N ASP A 92 12.39 10.43 -5.17
CA ASP A 92 12.11 10.66 -6.58
C ASP A 92 13.38 10.44 -7.42
N VAL A 93 13.40 9.35 -8.16
CA VAL A 93 14.53 8.96 -9.02
C VAL A 93 14.79 9.99 -10.12
N ALA A 94 13.75 10.61 -10.68
CA ALA A 94 13.87 11.55 -11.78
C ALA A 94 14.54 12.86 -11.34
N SER A 95 14.12 13.42 -10.22
CA SER A 95 14.71 14.65 -9.67
C SER A 95 15.91 14.41 -8.74
N LYS A 96 16.19 13.15 -8.38
CA LYS A 96 17.20 12.74 -7.39
C LYS A 96 17.01 13.42 -6.04
N LYS A 97 15.76 13.67 -5.65
CA LYS A 97 15.40 14.31 -4.38
C LYS A 97 14.68 13.36 -3.46
N MET A 98 14.98 13.49 -2.17
CA MET A 98 14.19 12.86 -1.12
C MET A 98 13.00 13.77 -0.78
N TYR A 99 11.80 13.24 -0.85
CA TYR A 99 10.59 13.87 -0.34
C TYR A 99 10.14 13.20 0.94
N ILE A 100 9.49 13.98 1.77
CA ILE A 100 8.94 13.53 3.06
C ILE A 100 7.42 13.65 2.98
N TRP A 101 6.72 12.56 3.22
CA TRP A 101 5.32 12.56 3.56
C TRP A 101 5.15 12.63 5.07
N SER A 102 4.31 13.53 5.54
CA SER A 102 4.01 13.66 6.96
C SER A 102 2.62 14.27 7.18
N ALA A 103 2.15 14.19 8.41
CA ALA A 103 1.10 15.07 8.88
C ALA A 103 1.74 16.38 9.36
N TYR A 104 1.23 17.49 8.87
CA TYR A 104 1.72 18.83 9.21
C TYR A 104 0.57 19.73 9.67
N LYS A 105 0.80 20.49 10.73
CA LYS A 105 -0.23 21.35 11.28
C LYS A 105 -0.23 22.71 10.58
N ILE A 106 -1.24 22.95 9.74
CA ILE A 106 -1.41 24.19 9.00
C ILE A 106 -2.70 24.86 9.46
N ASN A 107 -2.63 26.13 9.90
CA ASN A 107 -3.79 26.85 10.43
C ASN A 107 -4.59 26.06 11.50
N ASN A 108 -3.86 25.43 12.42
CA ASN A 108 -4.40 24.55 13.47
C ASN A 108 -5.15 23.29 12.99
N LYS A 109 -5.01 22.92 11.73
CA LYS A 109 -5.56 21.66 11.17
C LYS A 109 -4.43 20.74 10.74
N TRP A 110 -4.62 19.45 10.93
CA TRP A 110 -3.71 18.45 10.42
C TRP A 110 -3.96 18.26 8.92
N GLU A 111 -2.90 18.42 8.14
CA GLU A 111 -2.90 18.20 6.69
C GLU A 111 -1.89 17.11 6.33
N VAL A 112 -2.24 16.27 5.37
CA VAL A 112 -1.29 15.34 4.77
C VAL A 112 -0.48 16.11 3.74
N VAL A 113 0.84 16.14 3.95
CA VAL A 113 1.73 16.95 3.12
C VAL A 113 2.89 16.12 2.56
N ARG A 114 3.41 16.59 1.44
CA ARG A 114 4.65 16.11 0.82
C ARG A 114 5.57 17.30 0.53
N TYR A 115 6.79 17.24 0.99
CA TYR A 115 7.78 18.31 0.77
C TYR A 115 9.18 17.73 0.55
N PRO A 116 10.05 18.42 -0.21
CA PRO A 116 11.43 17.99 -0.37
C PRO A 116 12.21 18.14 0.92
N TYR A 117 13.06 17.17 1.24
CA TYR A 117 14.09 17.35 2.25
C TYR A 117 15.19 18.26 1.70
N GLU A 118 15.44 19.36 2.37
CA GLU A 118 16.49 20.32 2.00
C GLU A 118 17.36 20.62 3.23
N SER A 119 18.66 20.36 3.08
CA SER A 119 19.65 20.60 4.15
C SER A 119 19.61 22.04 4.65
N ASN A 120 19.58 22.20 5.98
CA ASN A 120 19.60 23.49 6.69
C ASN A 120 18.42 24.43 6.37
N LYS A 121 17.35 23.91 5.76
CA LYS A 121 16.14 24.69 5.49
C LYS A 121 15.26 24.80 6.71
N ILE A 122 14.67 25.97 6.89
CA ILE A 122 13.56 26.22 7.79
C ILE A 122 12.28 26.21 6.96
N LEU A 123 11.47 25.18 7.14
CA LEU A 123 10.23 24.98 6.42
C LEU A 123 9.07 25.60 7.18
N LYS A 124 8.26 26.40 6.50
CA LYS A 124 7.02 26.98 7.03
C LYS A 124 5.84 26.44 6.22
N GLY A 125 4.73 26.14 6.86
CA GLY A 125 3.56 25.53 6.20
C GLY A 125 2.87 26.35 5.10
N THR A 126 3.43 27.54 4.78
CA THR A 126 2.93 28.44 3.74
C THR A 126 3.79 28.44 2.47
N GLU A 127 4.82 27.59 2.42
CA GLU A 127 5.75 27.59 1.28
C GLU A 127 5.19 26.86 0.06
N SER A 128 5.52 27.37 -1.13
CA SER A 128 5.09 26.79 -2.41
C SER A 128 5.64 25.39 -2.70
N SER A 129 6.70 24.98 -1.99
CA SER A 129 7.27 23.63 -2.11
C SER A 129 6.44 22.55 -1.40
N PHE A 130 5.44 22.95 -0.60
CA PHE A 130 4.51 22.05 0.02
C PHE A 130 3.46 21.56 -0.97
N PHE A 131 3.39 20.26 -1.15
CA PHE A 131 2.18 19.66 -1.67
C PHE A 131 1.25 19.37 -0.49
N ILE A 132 0.12 20.05 -0.43
CA ILE A 132 -0.93 19.77 0.54
C ILE A 132 -1.95 18.87 -0.14
N SER A 133 -2.09 17.64 0.36
CA SER A 133 -3.18 16.79 -0.07
C SER A 133 -4.50 17.38 0.44
N LYS A 134 -5.44 17.63 -0.45
CA LYS A 134 -6.80 18.10 -0.08
C LYS A 134 -7.69 16.99 0.43
N VAL A 135 -7.12 15.85 0.81
CA VAL A 135 -7.85 14.65 1.20
C VAL A 135 -8.12 14.69 2.68
N GLU A 136 -9.37 14.82 3.07
CA GLU A 136 -9.84 14.72 4.46
C GLU A 136 -9.01 15.56 5.46
N SER A 137 -8.86 16.84 5.22
CA SER A 137 -8.18 17.79 6.10
C SER A 137 -8.63 17.65 7.57
N GLY A 138 -7.68 17.69 8.48
CA GLY A 138 -7.92 17.67 9.93
C GLY A 138 -8.05 16.28 10.56
N SER A 139 -8.09 15.20 9.76
CA SER A 139 -8.41 13.86 10.27
C SER A 139 -7.18 13.02 10.63
N TYR A 140 -6.06 13.22 9.94
CA TYR A 140 -4.89 12.34 10.08
C TYR A 140 -3.70 13.06 10.68
N ASN A 141 -3.13 12.51 11.73
CA ASN A 141 -1.97 13.09 12.43
C ASN A 141 -0.71 12.22 12.39
N ARG A 142 -0.77 11.03 11.76
CA ARG A 142 0.39 10.16 11.53
C ARG A 142 0.33 9.60 10.13
N ILE A 143 1.42 9.78 9.38
CA ILE A 143 1.55 9.33 8.00
C ILE A 143 2.77 8.45 7.88
N SER A 144 2.61 7.26 7.35
CA SER A 144 3.68 6.36 6.98
C SER A 144 3.42 5.84 5.56
N GLY A 145 4.27 4.97 5.02
CA GLY A 145 4.00 4.40 3.71
C GLY A 145 5.04 3.41 3.23
N ASP A 146 4.61 2.69 2.21
CA ASP A 146 5.41 1.84 1.35
C ASP A 146 5.33 2.38 -0.08
N LEU A 147 6.21 3.34 -0.38
CA LEU A 147 6.16 4.06 -1.65
C LEU A 147 6.64 3.21 -2.84
N LYS A 148 7.33 2.09 -2.59
CA LYS A 148 7.68 1.11 -3.63
C LYS A 148 6.43 0.44 -4.18
N ASN A 149 5.42 0.25 -3.33
CA ASN A 149 4.12 -0.33 -3.67
C ASN A 149 3.03 0.74 -3.89
N ASP A 150 3.41 2.02 -4.03
CA ASP A 150 2.49 3.16 -4.22
C ASP A 150 1.44 3.27 -3.11
N MET A 151 1.84 3.04 -1.85
CA MET A 151 0.95 3.02 -0.70
C MET A 151 1.36 4.01 0.38
N LEU A 152 0.36 4.67 0.98
CA LEU A 152 0.47 5.45 2.20
C LEU A 152 -0.42 4.88 3.29
N VAL A 153 0.00 5.03 4.53
CA VAL A 153 -0.78 4.73 5.72
C VAL A 153 -1.27 6.04 6.32
N PHE A 154 -2.57 6.16 6.44
CA PHE A 154 -3.24 7.26 7.11
C PHE A 154 -3.80 6.77 8.44
N HIS A 155 -3.32 7.38 9.52
CA HIS A 155 -3.78 7.08 10.85
C HIS A 155 -4.43 8.32 11.46
N SER A 156 -5.71 8.22 11.81
CA SER A 156 -6.42 9.27 12.54
C SER A 156 -6.17 9.13 14.03
N GLY A 157 -5.65 10.21 14.64
CA GLY A 157 -5.50 10.27 16.09
C GLY A 157 -6.86 10.38 16.79
N GLY A 158 -6.91 10.00 18.05
CA GLY A 158 -8.12 10.04 18.87
C GLY A 158 -8.09 8.93 19.92
N ASP A 159 -9.22 8.56 20.44
CA ASP A 159 -9.35 7.40 21.33
C ASP A 159 -8.80 6.15 20.61
N PRO A 160 -7.76 5.50 21.15
CA PRO A 160 -7.16 4.31 20.55
C PRO A 160 -8.16 3.19 20.28
N LYS A 161 -9.36 3.24 20.86
CA LYS A 161 -10.42 2.27 20.63
C LYS A 161 -11.28 2.55 19.39
N THR A 162 -11.19 3.74 18.80
CA THR A 162 -12.10 4.17 17.73
C THR A 162 -11.45 4.54 16.42
N PHE A 163 -10.14 4.73 16.36
CA PHE A 163 -9.50 5.15 15.13
C PHE A 163 -9.30 4.00 14.14
N ASN A 164 -9.46 4.32 12.88
CA ASN A 164 -9.17 3.40 11.80
C ASN A 164 -7.84 3.77 11.15
N ILE A 165 -7.06 2.77 10.81
CA ILE A 165 -5.89 2.91 9.96
C ILE A 165 -6.34 2.62 8.54
N ARG A 166 -6.01 3.51 7.61
CA ARG A 166 -6.34 3.35 6.19
C ARG A 166 -5.05 3.25 5.39
N ILE A 167 -4.96 2.25 4.54
CA ILE A 167 -3.93 2.14 3.52
C ILE A 167 -4.53 2.69 2.23
N VAL A 168 -3.89 3.70 1.65
CA VAL A 168 -4.41 4.45 0.51
C VAL A 168 -3.38 4.47 -0.61
N ARG A 169 -3.83 4.65 -1.85
CA ARG A 169 -2.94 4.78 -3.00
C ARG A 169 -2.23 6.13 -3.00
N ALA A 170 -0.90 6.13 -2.98
CA ALA A 170 -0.10 7.36 -2.90
C ALA A 170 -0.23 8.23 -4.16
N SER A 171 -0.30 7.64 -5.35
CA SER A 171 -0.52 8.36 -6.60
C SER A 171 -1.87 9.08 -6.62
N SER A 172 -2.94 8.43 -6.16
CA SER A 172 -4.26 9.05 -6.04
C SER A 172 -4.26 10.23 -5.06
N VAL A 173 -3.53 10.10 -3.94
CA VAL A 173 -3.37 11.20 -2.99
C VAL A 173 -2.68 12.40 -3.63
N ARG A 174 -1.66 12.18 -4.49
CA ARG A 174 -1.01 13.25 -5.26
C ARG A 174 -1.99 13.97 -6.22
N GLU A 175 -2.99 13.25 -6.71
CA GLU A 175 -4.06 13.82 -7.56
C GLU A 175 -5.20 14.48 -6.75
N GLY A 176 -5.09 14.50 -5.43
CA GLY A 176 -6.13 15.04 -4.54
C GLY A 176 -7.34 14.11 -4.37
N LYS A 177 -7.17 12.82 -4.64
CA LYS A 177 -8.21 11.79 -4.49
C LYS A 177 -7.86 10.83 -3.36
N LEU A 178 -8.87 10.34 -2.64
CA LEU A 178 -8.70 9.32 -1.60
C LEU A 178 -9.15 7.95 -2.13
N GLU A 179 -8.21 7.16 -2.60
CA GLU A 179 -8.44 5.76 -2.93
C GLU A 179 -7.99 4.88 -1.78
N VAL A 180 -8.95 4.39 -1.01
CA VAL A 180 -8.69 3.49 0.12
C VAL A 180 -8.57 2.06 -0.39
N LEU A 181 -7.40 1.47 -0.24
CA LEU A 181 -7.10 0.09 -0.64
C LEU A 181 -7.48 -0.90 0.45
N TYR A 182 -7.08 -0.61 1.70
CA TYR A 182 -7.33 -1.48 2.85
C TYR A 182 -7.66 -0.64 4.09
N LYS A 183 -8.34 -1.30 5.05
CA LYS A 183 -8.67 -0.73 6.36
C LYS A 183 -8.28 -1.72 7.46
N VAL A 184 -7.58 -1.23 8.47
CA VAL A 184 -7.21 -2.01 9.65
C VAL A 184 -7.93 -1.43 10.86
N LYS A 185 -8.55 -2.31 11.66
CA LYS A 185 -9.16 -1.89 12.92
C LYS A 185 -8.06 -1.59 13.94
N ALA A 186 -8.26 -0.54 14.74
CA ALA A 186 -7.31 -0.18 15.79
C ALA A 186 -7.03 -1.32 16.76
N THR A 187 -8.05 -2.10 17.10
CA THR A 187 -7.93 -3.27 18.00
C THR A 187 -7.03 -4.39 17.47
N GLU A 188 -6.82 -4.47 16.15
CA GLU A 188 -5.88 -5.42 15.57
C GLU A 188 -4.44 -4.88 15.59
N ALA A 189 -4.28 -3.56 15.48
CA ALA A 189 -2.98 -2.89 15.42
C ALA A 189 -2.41 -2.53 16.82
N ASN A 190 -3.27 -2.40 17.82
CA ASN A 190 -2.89 -2.01 19.16
C ASN A 190 -3.92 -2.49 20.17
N ASP A 191 -3.51 -3.02 21.31
CA ASP A 191 -4.46 -3.50 22.33
C ASP A 191 -5.11 -2.36 23.12
N ALA A 192 -4.36 -1.67 23.95
CA ALA A 192 -4.88 -0.61 24.81
C ALA A 192 -3.82 0.44 25.15
N TYR A 193 -2.61 0.29 24.63
CA TYR A 193 -1.50 1.16 24.95
C TYR A 193 -1.44 2.36 24.01
N VAL A 194 -0.73 3.38 24.43
CA VAL A 194 -0.53 4.57 23.60
C VAL A 194 0.13 4.17 22.29
N TYR A 195 -0.55 4.46 21.19
CA TYR A 195 -0.05 4.23 19.85
C TYR A 195 1.04 5.25 19.54
N GLN A 196 2.21 4.78 19.15
CA GLN A 196 3.37 5.63 18.89
C GLN A 196 3.64 5.80 17.40
N GLY A 197 3.70 4.71 16.65
CA GLY A 197 3.97 4.82 15.23
C GLY A 197 3.70 3.56 14.42
N CYS A 198 3.85 3.67 13.09
CA CYS A 198 3.68 2.54 12.18
C CYS A 198 4.63 2.57 10.99
N ALA A 199 4.81 1.40 10.38
CA ALA A 199 5.45 1.20 9.08
C ALA A 199 4.65 0.19 8.26
N LEU A 200 4.55 0.44 6.97
CA LEU A 200 4.01 -0.50 6.01
C LEU A 200 5.14 -1.13 5.21
N ASP A 201 5.12 -2.43 5.11
CA ASP A 201 5.86 -3.25 4.17
C ASP A 201 4.87 -4.29 3.65
N PHE A 202 4.20 -3.93 2.58
CA PHE A 202 3.03 -4.68 2.09
C PHE A 202 3.33 -6.17 1.89
N PRO A 203 2.49 -7.10 2.41
CA PRO A 203 1.15 -6.88 2.96
C PRO A 203 1.10 -6.62 4.49
N TYR A 204 2.23 -6.34 5.16
CA TYR A 204 2.31 -6.24 6.61
C TYR A 204 2.41 -4.79 7.10
N LEU A 205 1.54 -4.47 8.06
CA LEU A 205 1.59 -3.23 8.82
C LEU A 205 2.18 -3.52 10.20
N TYR A 206 3.27 -2.85 10.52
CA TYR A 206 3.91 -2.90 11.84
C TYR A 206 3.52 -1.66 12.63
N THR A 207 3.19 -1.84 13.91
CA THR A 207 2.85 -0.73 14.81
C THR A 207 3.61 -0.84 16.11
N SER A 208 4.09 0.29 16.63
CA SER A 208 4.67 0.39 17.95
C SER A 208 3.73 1.06 18.93
N SER A 209 3.69 0.61 20.16
CA SER A 209 2.86 1.17 21.22
C SER A 209 3.49 1.03 22.61
N GLY A 210 3.10 1.90 23.51
CA GLY A 210 3.58 1.96 24.88
C GLY A 210 3.84 3.40 25.34
N THR A 211 4.20 3.57 26.59
CA THR A 211 4.60 4.86 27.18
C THR A 211 6.01 4.79 27.73
N GLY A 212 6.56 5.92 28.17
CA GLY A 212 7.89 6.00 28.76
C GLY A 212 8.02 5.35 30.13
N GLY A 213 6.92 4.98 30.80
CA GLY A 213 6.93 4.35 32.11
C GLY A 213 7.63 2.97 32.11
N GLY A 214 8.37 2.65 33.19
CA GLY A 214 9.22 1.47 33.24
C GLY A 214 8.50 0.13 33.24
N GLU A 215 7.30 0.07 33.82
CA GLU A 215 6.55 -1.19 33.99
C GLU A 215 5.59 -1.49 32.85
N GLU A 216 5.24 -0.50 32.04
CA GLU A 216 4.29 -0.71 30.93
C GLU A 216 4.92 -1.48 29.77
N PRO A 217 4.20 -2.44 29.19
CA PRO A 217 4.65 -3.17 28.02
C PRO A 217 4.91 -2.22 26.84
N LYS A 218 6.03 -2.43 26.16
CA LYS A 218 6.35 -1.80 24.87
C LYS A 218 6.06 -2.85 23.81
N GLN A 219 5.14 -2.56 22.92
CA GLN A 219 4.63 -3.57 21.99
C GLN A 219 5.02 -3.25 20.55
N LEU A 220 5.38 -4.29 19.83
CA LEU A 220 5.42 -4.32 18.38
C LEU A 220 4.32 -5.29 17.91
N THR A 221 3.43 -4.80 17.09
CA THR A 221 2.33 -5.59 16.52
C THR A 221 2.46 -5.63 15.02
N CYS A 222 2.27 -6.80 14.42
CA CYS A 222 2.20 -7.01 12.98
C CYS A 222 0.77 -7.39 12.59
N VAL A 223 0.25 -6.70 11.57
CA VAL A 223 -1.10 -6.94 11.02
C VAL A 223 -0.97 -7.21 9.52
N ASP A 224 -1.60 -8.24 9.04
CA ASP A 224 -1.82 -8.46 7.61
C ASP A 224 -2.95 -7.51 7.16
N VAL A 225 -2.63 -6.54 6.30
CA VAL A 225 -3.59 -5.53 5.86
C VAL A 225 -4.63 -6.08 4.89
N VAL A 226 -4.33 -7.18 4.20
CA VAL A 226 -5.25 -7.81 3.25
C VAL A 226 -6.39 -8.50 3.99
N THR A 227 -6.07 -9.21 5.06
CA THR A 227 -7.06 -9.88 5.92
C THR A 227 -7.58 -8.97 7.04
N GLY A 228 -6.89 -7.88 7.33
CA GLY A 228 -7.18 -6.98 8.44
C GLY A 228 -6.94 -7.62 9.82
N LYS A 229 -6.17 -8.71 9.91
CA LYS A 229 -5.96 -9.50 11.13
C LYS A 229 -4.55 -9.38 11.67
N ARG A 230 -4.45 -9.40 13.00
CA ARG A 230 -3.17 -9.50 13.69
C ARG A 230 -2.47 -10.81 13.37
N VAL A 231 -1.22 -10.71 12.92
CA VAL A 231 -0.34 -11.85 12.65
C VAL A 231 0.40 -12.26 13.91
N TYR A 232 1.03 -11.29 14.57
CA TYR A 232 1.67 -11.46 15.85
C TYR A 232 1.74 -10.17 16.65
N GLN A 233 2.03 -10.31 17.92
CA GLN A 233 2.37 -9.22 18.83
C GLN A 233 3.50 -9.68 19.74
N THR A 234 4.49 -8.84 19.92
CA THR A 234 5.58 -9.09 20.86
C THR A 234 5.75 -7.92 21.81
N THR A 235 6.26 -8.19 23.00
CA THR A 235 6.48 -7.19 24.04
C THR A 235 7.95 -7.08 24.34
N PHE A 236 8.46 -5.87 24.37
CA PHE A 236 9.87 -5.56 24.67
C PHE A 236 10.03 -4.93 26.04
N LYS A 237 11.15 -5.22 26.68
CA LYS A 237 11.58 -4.63 27.95
C LYS A 237 12.97 -4.00 27.77
N PHE A 238 13.06 -2.90 27.02
CA PHE A 238 14.34 -2.19 26.78
C PHE A 238 14.83 -1.39 27.99
N ASN A 239 14.57 -1.86 29.20
CA ASN A 239 15.00 -1.22 30.45
C ASN A 239 16.27 -1.83 31.04
N THR A 240 16.97 -2.71 30.34
CA THR A 240 18.24 -3.28 30.82
C THR A 240 19.36 -2.27 30.78
N LYS A 241 20.32 -2.37 31.70
CA LYS A 241 21.52 -1.47 31.72
C LYS A 241 22.26 -1.43 30.38
N ALA A 242 22.28 -2.53 29.62
CA ALA A 242 22.94 -2.61 28.34
C ALA A 242 22.26 -1.75 27.25
N MET A 243 20.98 -1.47 27.39
CA MET A 243 20.20 -0.71 26.42
C MET A 243 19.98 0.74 26.82
N GLN A 244 20.15 1.09 28.08
CA GLN A 244 19.98 2.43 28.61
C GLN A 244 21.30 3.21 28.62
N PRO A 245 21.30 4.47 28.19
CA PRO A 245 22.51 5.33 28.29
C PRO A 245 22.83 5.78 29.72
N THR A 246 21.85 5.69 30.61
CA THR A 246 21.95 6.11 32.02
C THR A 246 21.16 5.14 32.90
N GLU A 247 21.35 5.21 34.21
CA GLU A 247 20.55 4.47 35.20
C GLU A 247 19.12 5.02 35.28
N SER A 248 18.30 4.69 34.32
CA SER A 248 16.91 5.08 34.26
C SER A 248 16.11 3.95 33.62
N ASN A 249 14.89 3.75 34.09
CA ASN A 249 13.96 2.82 33.51
C ASN A 249 13.02 3.45 32.46
N PHE A 250 13.24 4.72 32.10
CA PHE A 250 12.46 5.37 31.06
C PHE A 250 12.86 4.86 29.68
N ALA A 251 11.89 4.28 28.96
CA ALA A 251 12.03 3.79 27.60
C ALA A 251 10.72 3.99 26.85
N GLU A 252 10.59 5.06 26.09
CA GLU A 252 9.40 5.37 25.32
C GLU A 252 9.58 4.92 23.88
N PRO A 253 8.76 3.98 23.39
CA PRO A 253 8.73 3.67 21.96
C PRO A 253 8.18 4.90 21.22
N GLU A 254 8.75 5.21 20.06
CA GLU A 254 8.35 6.40 19.32
C GLU A 254 7.87 6.04 17.91
N ASN A 255 8.50 5.06 17.30
CA ASN A 255 8.15 4.67 15.94
C ASN A 255 8.71 3.30 15.58
N VAL A 256 8.23 2.78 14.46
CA VAL A 256 8.79 1.62 13.76
C VAL A 256 9.01 1.97 12.30
N CYS A 257 10.08 1.45 11.70
CA CYS A 257 10.27 1.46 10.24
C CYS A 257 10.84 0.12 9.76
N VAL A 258 10.76 -0.11 8.46
CA VAL A 258 11.26 -1.34 7.82
C VAL A 258 12.27 -0.95 6.75
N TYR A 259 13.35 -1.72 6.66
CA TYR A 259 14.28 -1.64 5.53
C TYR A 259 14.79 -3.03 5.16
N TYR A 260 15.44 -3.14 4.01
CA TYR A 260 16.03 -4.38 3.54
C TYR A 260 17.55 -4.25 3.41
N LYS A 261 18.24 -5.26 3.92
CA LYS A 261 19.69 -5.40 3.80
C LYS A 261 20.03 -6.82 3.35
N ASN A 262 20.70 -6.98 2.22
CA ASN A 262 21.04 -8.28 1.67
C ASN A 262 19.83 -9.21 1.54
N ASN A 263 18.71 -8.69 1.06
CA ASN A 263 17.41 -9.36 0.93
C ASN A 263 16.78 -9.82 2.26
N LYS A 264 17.36 -9.47 3.40
CA LYS A 264 16.76 -9.72 4.72
C LYS A 264 15.96 -8.50 5.17
N LYS A 265 14.78 -8.75 5.69
CA LYS A 265 13.94 -7.73 6.29
C LYS A 265 14.49 -7.35 7.66
N HIS A 266 14.60 -6.07 7.89
CA HIS A 266 14.98 -5.47 9.14
C HIS A 266 13.84 -4.59 9.64
N ILE A 267 13.42 -4.80 10.88
CA ILE A 267 12.41 -3.98 11.56
C ILE A 267 13.15 -3.11 12.58
N VAL A 268 13.06 -1.81 12.41
CA VAL A 268 13.72 -0.86 13.31
C VAL A 268 12.67 -0.24 14.22
N VAL A 269 12.90 -0.34 15.52
CA VAL A 269 12.05 0.32 16.53
C VAL A 269 12.84 1.44 17.18
N GLY A 270 12.29 2.65 17.11
CA GLY A 270 12.89 3.83 17.71
C GLY A 270 12.46 4.02 19.16
N TYR A 271 13.39 4.36 20.03
CA TYR A 271 13.14 4.60 21.45
C TYR A 271 13.81 5.88 21.94
N ALA A 272 13.08 6.63 22.74
CA ALA A 272 13.63 7.65 23.61
C ALA A 272 13.97 7.01 24.97
N LEU A 273 15.25 7.01 25.32
CA LEU A 273 15.79 6.34 26.51
C LEU A 273 16.38 7.33 27.50
N GLY A 274 16.44 6.95 28.77
CA GLY A 274 17.14 7.70 29.83
C GLY A 274 16.29 8.76 30.52
N GLY A 275 16.76 9.23 31.66
CA GLY A 275 16.09 10.19 32.52
C GLY A 275 15.92 11.58 31.89
N ALA A 276 15.06 12.39 32.49
CA ALA A 276 14.89 13.79 32.11
C ALA A 276 16.23 14.55 32.15
N GLY A 277 16.58 15.21 31.06
CA GLY A 277 17.89 15.92 30.93
C GLY A 277 18.95 15.11 30.21
N ASN A 278 18.96 13.77 30.33
CA ASN A 278 19.98 12.88 29.75
C ASN A 278 19.38 11.88 28.78
N ARG A 279 18.31 12.23 28.06
CA ARG A 279 17.68 11.35 27.09
C ARG A 279 18.57 11.14 25.88
N MET A 280 18.54 9.91 25.37
CA MET A 280 19.17 9.51 24.14
C MET A 280 18.11 8.84 23.24
N ASN A 281 18.19 9.10 21.96
CA ASN A 281 17.33 8.45 20.97
C ASN A 281 18.11 7.28 20.35
N ARG A 282 17.52 6.10 20.34
CA ARG A 282 18.13 4.89 19.79
C ARG A 282 17.17 4.20 18.82
N ALA A 283 17.76 3.73 17.75
CA ALA A 283 17.13 2.81 16.82
C ALA A 283 17.65 1.40 17.11
N PHE A 284 16.75 0.50 17.43
CA PHE A 284 17.05 -0.92 17.61
C PHE A 284 16.65 -1.67 16.35
N ASP A 285 17.59 -2.44 15.84
CA ASP A 285 17.41 -3.25 14.64
C ASP A 285 17.08 -4.69 15.05
N LEU A 286 15.97 -5.16 14.55
CA LEU A 286 15.43 -6.48 14.74
C LEU A 286 15.49 -7.20 13.40
N VAL A 287 16.37 -8.18 13.29
CA VAL A 287 16.43 -9.02 12.09
C VAL A 287 15.35 -10.08 12.20
N GLU A 288 14.52 -10.17 11.18
CA GLU A 288 13.55 -11.24 11.08
C GLU A 288 14.30 -12.56 10.85
N ASN A 289 14.38 -13.41 11.88
CA ASN A 289 15.05 -14.71 11.77
C ASN A 289 14.13 -15.73 11.08
N ASN A 290 14.21 -15.76 9.77
CA ASN A 290 13.63 -16.81 8.95
C ASN A 290 14.62 -17.98 8.82
N SER A 291 14.83 -18.75 9.87
CA SER A 291 15.77 -19.88 9.80
C SER A 291 15.17 -21.15 9.17
N GLU A 292 13.87 -21.20 8.86
CA GLU A 292 13.27 -22.38 8.23
C GLU A 292 12.24 -22.09 7.12
N ASP A 293 11.88 -20.83 6.86
CA ASP A 293 10.68 -20.51 6.07
C ASP A 293 10.89 -19.71 4.79
N VAL A 294 12.13 -19.34 4.42
CA VAL A 294 12.36 -18.58 3.16
C VAL A 294 11.94 -19.41 1.94
N GLU A 295 12.17 -20.71 1.95
CA GLU A 295 11.66 -21.58 0.88
C GLU A 295 10.14 -21.73 0.93
N THR A 296 9.56 -21.86 2.11
CA THR A 296 8.09 -21.96 2.31
C THR A 296 7.39 -20.64 2.03
N GLU A 297 8.01 -19.52 2.37
CA GLU A 297 7.47 -18.18 2.09
C GLU A 297 7.65 -17.81 0.61
N ILE A 298 8.77 -18.14 -0.01
CA ILE A 298 8.98 -18.04 -1.45
C ILE A 298 7.99 -18.97 -2.18
N GLU A 299 7.73 -20.16 -1.68
CA GLU A 299 6.74 -21.07 -2.24
C GLU A 299 5.31 -20.54 -1.99
N SER A 300 5.03 -19.98 -0.83
CA SER A 300 3.76 -19.30 -0.51
C SER A 300 3.57 -18.05 -1.36
N LEU A 301 4.59 -17.21 -1.53
CA LEU A 301 4.56 -16.04 -2.41
C LEU A 301 4.53 -16.45 -3.89
N ARG A 302 5.24 -17.48 -4.29
CA ARG A 302 5.12 -18.09 -5.64
C ARG A 302 3.71 -18.59 -5.85
N ASN A 303 3.14 -19.29 -4.88
CA ASN A 303 1.76 -19.76 -4.93
C ASN A 303 0.74 -18.61 -4.90
N LEU A 304 1.01 -17.52 -4.16
CA LEU A 304 0.19 -16.31 -4.18
C LEU A 304 0.31 -15.55 -5.52
N ILE A 305 1.53 -15.47 -6.08
CA ILE A 305 1.79 -14.85 -7.39
C ILE A 305 1.26 -15.73 -8.51
N LEU A 306 1.45 -17.05 -8.43
CA LEU A 306 0.90 -18.02 -9.38
C LEU A 306 -0.63 -18.08 -9.28
N ASN A 307 -1.20 -17.94 -8.08
CA ASN A 307 -2.64 -17.86 -7.86
C ASN A 307 -3.24 -16.49 -8.23
N ARG A 308 -2.46 -15.40 -8.22
CA ARG A 308 -2.91 -14.06 -8.64
C ARG A 308 -2.87 -13.85 -10.15
N LYS A 309 -2.03 -14.58 -10.89
CA LYS A 309 -2.04 -14.58 -12.36
C LYS A 309 -2.50 -15.93 -12.88
N ARG A 310 -3.74 -16.25 -12.58
CA ARG A 310 -4.34 -17.52 -12.97
C ARG A 310 -5.21 -17.30 -14.20
N THR A 311 -4.91 -18.02 -15.27
CA THR A 311 -5.81 -18.14 -16.39
C THR A 311 -6.45 -19.53 -16.37
N GLU A 312 -7.73 -19.61 -16.13
CA GLU A 312 -8.47 -20.87 -16.07
C GLU A 312 -9.44 -21.04 -17.21
N VAL A 313 -9.55 -22.26 -17.69
CA VAL A 313 -10.61 -22.63 -18.64
C VAL A 313 -11.87 -22.93 -17.86
N ILE A 314 -12.82 -21.99 -17.85
CA ILE A 314 -14.09 -22.12 -17.15
C ILE A 314 -15.22 -22.67 -18.03
N PHE A 315 -14.99 -22.67 -19.34
CA PHE A 315 -15.88 -23.30 -20.32
C PHE A 315 -15.07 -23.75 -21.54
N ASP A 316 -15.29 -24.96 -22.01
CA ASP A 316 -14.57 -25.56 -23.14
C ASP A 316 -15.47 -26.56 -23.88
N GLN A 317 -16.40 -26.06 -24.65
CA GLN A 317 -17.20 -26.83 -25.61
C GLN A 317 -17.80 -25.88 -26.63
N SER A 318 -18.06 -26.41 -27.84
CA SER A 318 -18.74 -25.63 -28.89
C SER A 318 -20.21 -25.42 -28.57
N THR A 319 -20.66 -24.16 -28.65
CA THR A 319 -22.09 -23.81 -28.55
C THR A 319 -22.69 -23.41 -29.90
N LYS A 320 -21.96 -23.67 -30.95
CA LYS A 320 -22.28 -23.28 -32.31
C LYS A 320 -23.64 -23.84 -32.77
N GLY A 321 -24.52 -22.95 -33.23
CA GLY A 321 -25.81 -23.27 -33.72
C GLY A 321 -26.87 -23.64 -32.67
N ASP A 322 -26.51 -23.75 -31.42
CA ASP A 322 -27.45 -24.09 -30.36
C ASP A 322 -27.98 -22.83 -29.66
N LEU A 323 -29.23 -22.51 -29.95
CA LEU A 323 -29.94 -21.38 -29.30
C LEU A 323 -30.87 -21.86 -28.17
N THR A 324 -30.88 -23.13 -27.83
CA THR A 324 -31.86 -23.74 -26.90
C THR A 324 -31.23 -24.15 -25.57
N THR A 325 -30.00 -24.58 -25.60
CA THR A 325 -29.29 -25.09 -24.40
C THR A 325 -28.80 -23.99 -23.51
N THR A 326 -28.93 -24.18 -22.19
CA THR A 326 -28.23 -23.41 -21.18
C THR A 326 -26.91 -24.10 -20.88
N PHE A 327 -25.81 -23.40 -21.13
CA PHE A 327 -24.47 -23.88 -20.91
C PHE A 327 -23.98 -23.47 -19.52
N LYS A 328 -23.51 -24.42 -18.73
CA LYS A 328 -22.96 -24.16 -17.38
C LYS A 328 -21.48 -23.86 -17.44
N LEU A 329 -21.06 -22.89 -16.68
CA LEU A 329 -19.65 -22.61 -16.40
C LEU A 329 -19.16 -23.51 -15.26
N ARG A 330 -17.88 -23.79 -15.23
CA ARG A 330 -17.24 -24.51 -14.12
C ARG A 330 -17.17 -23.66 -12.86
N GLU A 331 -17.16 -22.35 -13.02
CA GLU A 331 -17.05 -21.36 -11.96
C GLU A 331 -17.77 -20.07 -12.40
N THR A 332 -18.26 -19.27 -11.44
CA THR A 332 -18.86 -17.97 -11.73
C THR A 332 -17.84 -16.97 -12.27
N LEU A 333 -18.26 -16.14 -13.25
CA LEU A 333 -17.38 -15.09 -13.79
C LEU A 333 -16.94 -14.08 -12.73
N ASN A 334 -17.70 -13.93 -11.63
CA ASN A 334 -17.40 -12.96 -10.57
C ASN A 334 -16.11 -13.27 -9.80
N ASN A 335 -15.58 -14.48 -9.93
CA ASN A 335 -14.32 -14.88 -9.29
C ASN A 335 -13.06 -14.43 -10.07
N PHE A 336 -13.23 -13.71 -11.19
CA PHE A 336 -12.15 -13.29 -12.07
C PHE A 336 -12.14 -11.77 -12.28
N ASP A 337 -10.95 -11.22 -12.48
CA ASP A 337 -10.79 -9.79 -12.79
C ASP A 337 -11.14 -9.48 -14.24
N MET A 338 -10.83 -10.42 -15.14
CA MET A 338 -11.11 -10.34 -16.57
C MET A 338 -11.59 -11.69 -17.08
N VAL A 339 -12.34 -11.66 -18.18
CA VAL A 339 -12.82 -12.86 -18.88
C VAL A 339 -12.49 -12.74 -20.35
N GLN A 340 -11.83 -13.76 -20.89
CA GLN A 340 -11.62 -13.88 -22.33
C GLN A 340 -12.63 -14.87 -22.93
N VAL A 341 -13.50 -14.36 -23.77
CA VAL A 341 -14.47 -15.17 -24.52
C VAL A 341 -13.92 -15.45 -25.92
N VAL A 342 -13.76 -16.72 -26.24
CA VAL A 342 -13.28 -17.18 -27.54
C VAL A 342 -14.48 -17.68 -28.34
N LEU A 343 -14.67 -17.10 -29.48
CA LEU A 343 -15.72 -17.46 -30.43
C LEU A 343 -15.19 -18.37 -31.52
N GLU A 344 -16.03 -19.27 -32.01
CA GLU A 344 -15.77 -20.03 -33.23
C GLU A 344 -16.78 -19.64 -34.32
N SER A 345 -16.31 -19.64 -35.56
CA SER A 345 -17.15 -19.51 -36.74
C SER A 345 -17.00 -20.74 -37.65
N GLY A 346 -18.06 -21.07 -38.39
CA GLY A 346 -18.03 -22.17 -39.36
C GLY A 346 -17.33 -21.76 -40.64
N GLY A 347 -16.39 -22.56 -41.08
CA GLY A 347 -15.65 -22.31 -42.31
C GLY A 347 -14.13 -22.16 -42.12
N GLY A 348 -13.62 -22.44 -40.94
CA GLY A 348 -12.16 -22.46 -40.67
C GLY A 348 -11.53 -21.08 -40.57
N TYR A 349 -12.30 -20.01 -40.59
CA TYR A 349 -11.83 -18.63 -40.45
C TYR A 349 -12.03 -18.11 -39.03
N THR A 350 -10.93 -17.82 -38.40
CA THR A 350 -10.71 -16.98 -37.20
C THR A 350 -11.54 -17.33 -35.97
N THR A 351 -10.85 -17.91 -35.01
CA THR A 351 -11.16 -17.74 -33.61
C THR A 351 -11.03 -16.27 -33.25
N ALA A 352 -12.16 -15.58 -33.14
CA ALA A 352 -12.16 -14.23 -32.57
C ALA A 352 -12.19 -14.34 -31.04
N SER A 353 -11.52 -13.47 -30.34
CA SER A 353 -11.61 -13.40 -28.89
C SER A 353 -11.87 -11.98 -28.41
N LYS A 354 -12.60 -11.86 -27.33
CA LYS A 354 -12.89 -10.58 -26.68
C LYS A 354 -12.56 -10.70 -25.20
N LEU A 355 -11.77 -9.76 -24.71
CA LEU A 355 -11.45 -9.62 -23.29
C LEU A 355 -12.43 -8.60 -22.68
N VAL A 356 -13.08 -8.97 -21.59
CA VAL A 356 -14.11 -8.16 -20.93
C VAL A 356 -14.02 -8.28 -19.42
N SER A 357 -14.41 -7.22 -18.71
CA SER A 357 -14.55 -7.27 -17.26
C SER A 357 -15.87 -7.96 -16.87
N PRO A 358 -15.91 -8.85 -15.87
CA PRO A 358 -17.13 -9.43 -15.35
C PRO A 358 -18.20 -8.40 -14.95
N LYS A 359 -17.81 -7.23 -14.48
CA LYS A 359 -18.72 -6.12 -14.13
C LYS A 359 -19.59 -5.64 -15.30
N LEU A 360 -19.10 -5.79 -16.52
CA LEU A 360 -19.91 -5.47 -17.70
C LEU A 360 -21.04 -6.49 -17.91
N PHE A 361 -20.81 -7.74 -17.53
CA PHE A 361 -21.88 -8.76 -17.56
C PHE A 361 -22.89 -8.55 -16.43
N GLU A 362 -22.46 -8.10 -15.25
CA GLU A 362 -23.40 -7.79 -14.15
C GLU A 362 -24.42 -6.74 -14.56
N ALA A 363 -24.00 -5.72 -15.31
CA ALA A 363 -24.86 -4.63 -15.72
C ALA A 363 -25.82 -5.00 -16.85
N SER A 364 -25.34 -5.72 -17.87
CA SER A 364 -26.09 -5.98 -19.10
C SER A 364 -26.63 -7.40 -19.21
N LYS A 365 -26.06 -8.36 -18.48
CA LYS A 365 -26.29 -9.82 -18.63
C LYS A 365 -26.09 -10.34 -20.04
N SER A 366 -25.57 -9.51 -20.93
CA SER A 366 -25.43 -9.86 -22.35
C SER A 366 -23.99 -9.66 -22.80
N PHE A 367 -23.50 -10.64 -23.54
CA PHE A 367 -22.24 -10.54 -24.29
C PHE A 367 -22.61 -10.38 -25.77
N ILE A 368 -22.13 -9.30 -26.36
CA ILE A 368 -22.30 -9.01 -27.78
C ILE A 368 -20.93 -8.92 -28.43
N PHE A 369 -20.78 -9.66 -29.51
CA PHE A 369 -19.61 -9.60 -30.39
C PHE A 369 -20.08 -9.21 -31.79
N ALA A 370 -19.44 -8.17 -32.34
CA ALA A 370 -19.65 -7.76 -33.72
C ALA A 370 -18.30 -7.69 -34.45
N SER A 371 -18.28 -8.14 -35.67
CA SER A 371 -17.14 -8.08 -36.57
C SER A 371 -17.57 -7.85 -38.00
N SER A 372 -16.65 -7.40 -38.84
CA SER A 372 -16.86 -7.27 -40.27
C SER A 372 -15.70 -7.92 -41.04
N ASN A 373 -16.01 -8.43 -42.21
CA ASN A 373 -15.05 -9.00 -43.13
C ASN A 373 -15.37 -8.56 -44.55
N ILE A 374 -14.37 -8.42 -45.40
CA ILE A 374 -14.56 -8.24 -46.82
C ILE A 374 -14.86 -9.62 -47.39
N GLY A 375 -16.05 -9.78 -47.95
CA GLY A 375 -16.62 -11.09 -48.32
C GLY A 375 -16.03 -11.70 -49.59
N ASP A 376 -15.30 -10.91 -50.40
CA ASP A 376 -14.67 -11.39 -51.62
C ASP A 376 -13.31 -10.68 -51.89
N THR A 377 -12.56 -11.25 -52.82
CA THR A 377 -11.28 -10.70 -53.28
C THR A 377 -11.40 -9.42 -54.10
N SER A 378 -12.60 -9.11 -54.58
CA SER A 378 -12.87 -7.89 -55.35
C SER A 378 -13.21 -6.70 -54.45
N GLY A 379 -13.47 -6.93 -53.16
CA GLY A 379 -13.83 -5.88 -52.20
C GLY A 379 -15.22 -5.31 -52.38
N THR A 380 -16.08 -5.98 -53.12
CA THR A 380 -17.45 -5.52 -53.47
C THR A 380 -18.50 -5.90 -52.42
N ASN A 381 -18.22 -6.91 -51.59
CA ASN A 381 -19.12 -7.37 -50.55
C ASN A 381 -18.50 -7.21 -49.17
N VAL A 382 -19.28 -6.72 -48.21
CA VAL A 382 -18.93 -6.66 -46.81
C VAL A 382 -19.87 -7.52 -46.00
N ASP A 383 -19.31 -8.48 -45.30
CA ASP A 383 -20.03 -9.30 -44.35
C ASP A 383 -19.86 -8.70 -42.93
N MET A 384 -20.98 -8.43 -42.31
CA MET A 384 -21.04 -8.02 -40.89
C MET A 384 -21.64 -9.17 -40.09
N TYR A 385 -20.98 -9.51 -38.99
CA TYR A 385 -21.42 -10.60 -38.13
C TYR A 385 -21.72 -10.05 -36.74
N GLU A 386 -22.81 -10.49 -36.15
CA GLU A 386 -23.15 -10.26 -34.75
C GLU A 386 -23.48 -11.59 -34.10
N TYR A 387 -22.88 -11.82 -32.95
CA TYR A 387 -23.21 -12.91 -32.06
C TYR A 387 -23.55 -12.34 -30.68
N ALA A 388 -24.59 -12.87 -30.03
CA ALA A 388 -24.97 -12.51 -28.68
C ALA A 388 -25.25 -13.76 -27.84
N ALA A 389 -24.90 -13.67 -26.57
CA ALA A 389 -25.24 -14.64 -25.54
C ALA A 389 -25.70 -13.91 -24.27
N ASN A 390 -26.69 -14.47 -23.58
CA ASN A 390 -27.23 -13.95 -22.33
C ASN A 390 -26.78 -14.82 -21.17
N PHE A 391 -26.25 -14.19 -20.14
CA PHE A 391 -25.82 -14.83 -18.89
C PHE A 391 -26.95 -14.75 -17.85
N ASN A 392 -26.99 -15.72 -16.94
CA ASN A 392 -27.88 -15.66 -15.79
C ASN A 392 -27.36 -14.65 -14.72
N ASP A 393 -28.18 -14.39 -13.70
CA ASP A 393 -27.90 -13.34 -12.71
C ASP A 393 -26.64 -13.55 -11.89
N ASP A 394 -26.31 -14.80 -11.56
CA ASP A 394 -25.13 -15.17 -10.79
C ASP A 394 -23.87 -15.44 -11.66
N LEU A 395 -23.99 -15.25 -12.99
CA LEU A 395 -22.93 -15.45 -13.96
C LEU A 395 -22.31 -16.86 -13.95
N THR A 396 -23.11 -17.88 -13.63
CA THR A 396 -22.69 -19.30 -13.60
C THR A 396 -23.11 -20.08 -14.86
N SER A 397 -23.93 -19.47 -15.70
CA SER A 397 -24.39 -20.08 -16.94
C SER A 397 -24.76 -19.03 -18.00
N PHE A 398 -24.83 -19.45 -19.23
CA PHE A 398 -25.26 -18.60 -20.34
C PHE A 398 -26.06 -19.41 -21.37
N LYS A 399 -26.77 -18.67 -22.22
CA LYS A 399 -27.49 -19.20 -23.37
C LYS A 399 -27.20 -18.33 -24.59
N ASN A 400 -26.99 -18.95 -25.75
CA ASN A 400 -26.89 -18.19 -26.99
C ASN A 400 -28.24 -17.48 -27.26
N ASP A 401 -28.17 -16.22 -27.62
CA ASP A 401 -29.34 -15.42 -27.99
C ASP A 401 -29.54 -15.40 -29.51
N ARG A 402 -28.49 -14.98 -30.21
CA ARG A 402 -28.52 -14.88 -31.66
C ARG A 402 -27.16 -14.96 -32.31
N ALA A 403 -27.16 -15.39 -33.57
CA ALA A 403 -26.05 -15.22 -34.50
C ALA A 403 -26.61 -14.74 -35.84
N VAL A 404 -26.12 -13.62 -36.33
CA VAL A 404 -26.67 -12.95 -37.52
C VAL A 404 -25.51 -12.55 -38.44
N LYS A 405 -25.71 -12.76 -39.75
CA LYS A 405 -24.89 -12.21 -40.82
C LYS A 405 -25.68 -11.13 -41.52
N ILE A 406 -25.05 -9.98 -41.77
CA ILE A 406 -25.55 -8.96 -42.68
C ILE A 406 -24.56 -8.87 -43.83
N GLU A 407 -25.01 -9.17 -45.03
CA GLU A 407 -24.20 -9.00 -46.22
C GLU A 407 -24.62 -7.71 -46.92
N VAL A 408 -23.62 -6.86 -47.20
CA VAL A 408 -23.82 -5.62 -47.95
C VAL A 408 -23.07 -5.77 -49.26
N SER A 409 -23.77 -5.68 -50.35
CA SER A 409 -23.25 -5.78 -51.73
C SER A 409 -23.80 -4.68 -52.61
N ASN A 410 -23.27 -4.58 -53.83
CA ASN A 410 -23.80 -3.65 -54.83
C ASN A 410 -25.29 -3.93 -55.19
N ASN A 411 -25.78 -5.14 -54.89
CA ASN A 411 -27.17 -5.57 -55.15
C ASN A 411 -28.09 -5.31 -53.94
N GLY A 412 -27.60 -4.71 -52.88
CA GLY A 412 -28.41 -4.41 -51.71
C GLY A 412 -27.85 -5.04 -50.41
N LYS A 413 -28.76 -5.10 -49.43
CA LYS A 413 -28.45 -5.57 -48.06
C LYS A 413 -29.35 -6.77 -47.74
N THR A 414 -28.75 -7.88 -47.31
CA THR A 414 -29.45 -9.05 -46.79
C THR A 414 -29.09 -9.33 -45.35
N ARG A 415 -30.07 -9.82 -44.57
CA ARG A 415 -29.86 -10.28 -43.19
C ARG A 415 -30.29 -11.75 -43.11
N SER A 416 -29.42 -12.57 -42.54
CA SER A 416 -29.70 -14.00 -42.30
C SER A 416 -29.28 -14.40 -40.89
N ASN A 417 -30.07 -15.32 -40.31
CA ASN A 417 -29.62 -16.04 -39.12
C ASN A 417 -28.58 -17.07 -39.54
N ILE A 418 -27.54 -17.21 -38.79
CA ILE A 418 -26.48 -18.18 -39.05
C ILE A 418 -26.33 -19.13 -37.86
N THR A 419 -26.03 -20.39 -38.17
CA THR A 419 -25.86 -21.46 -37.18
C THR A 419 -24.39 -21.84 -37.01
N ASN A 420 -23.49 -21.06 -37.59
CA ASN A 420 -22.06 -21.39 -37.64
C ASN A 420 -21.18 -20.53 -36.72
N MET A 421 -21.80 -19.78 -35.80
CA MET A 421 -21.11 -19.03 -34.76
C MET A 421 -21.55 -19.49 -33.38
N GLY A 422 -20.63 -19.48 -32.44
CA GLY A 422 -20.87 -19.80 -31.04
C GLY A 422 -19.64 -19.52 -30.16
N ILE A 423 -19.83 -19.61 -28.87
CA ILE A 423 -18.69 -19.61 -27.91
C ILE A 423 -18.04 -20.99 -27.98
N LYS A 424 -16.74 -21.01 -28.10
CA LYS A 424 -15.92 -22.22 -28.04
C LYS A 424 -15.27 -22.40 -26.67
N LYS A 425 -14.83 -21.30 -26.08
CA LYS A 425 -14.05 -21.34 -24.85
C LYS A 425 -14.20 -20.05 -24.06
N ILE A 426 -14.22 -20.14 -22.77
CA ILE A 426 -14.15 -19.00 -21.88
C ILE A 426 -13.01 -19.23 -20.89
N TYR A 427 -12.13 -18.26 -20.77
CA TYR A 427 -11.07 -18.22 -19.78
C TYR A 427 -11.40 -17.17 -18.72
N GLY A 428 -11.29 -17.54 -17.46
CA GLY A 428 -11.24 -16.62 -16.35
C GLY A 428 -9.79 -16.21 -16.09
N ILE A 429 -9.51 -14.93 -15.90
CA ILE A 429 -8.18 -14.36 -15.68
C ILE A 429 -8.21 -13.62 -14.36
N VAL A 430 -7.35 -14.02 -13.43
CA VAL A 430 -7.04 -13.30 -12.20
C VAL A 430 -5.71 -12.55 -12.44
N LEU A 431 -5.72 -11.22 -12.25
CA LEU A 431 -4.59 -10.33 -12.53
C LEU A 431 -3.66 -10.15 -11.31
#